data_25e0194f49288d48f1e790a99c016716
#
_entry.id   25e0194f49288d48f1e790a99c016716
#
_cell.length_a   1.000
_cell.length_b   1.000
_cell.length_c   1.000
_cell.angle_alpha   90.00
_cell.angle_beta   90.00
_cell.angle_gamma   90.00
#
_symmetry.space_group_name_H-M   'P 1'
#
loop_
_entity.id
_entity.type
_entity.pdbx_description
1 polymer ?
#
loop_
_entity_poly.entity_id
_entity_poly.type
_entity_poly.pdbx_seq_one_letter_code
_entity_poly.pdbx_strand_id
1 'polypeptide(L)'
;TLASAINIAAAAHGPMMDRNIATEINLANGAPFDLPKVDDTSEEANLHTEGDEGVDDDSGDIVIAKTSLLAYALVTPWIKWSFELAQDSSFGFEALLAKLIGERIGRKGNAWLTVGSGTNEPLGFVTGAPVGHTAAASVALTFDEIMDLEHSVDPAYRGGPKVRFQMHDQTVKALRKLKDTNGRYIWSDGDVTKGVPATLNSKPVSFNQAMAQIGASAKPIAFGDFSEY
;
A
#
# COMPACT_ATOMS: atom_id res chain seq x y z
N THR A 1 -12.95 23.05 -6.84
CA THR A 1 -12.30 23.15 -8.17
C THR A 1 -12.35 21.80 -8.88
N LEU A 2 -12.23 21.80 -10.22
CA LEU A 2 -12.17 20.55 -11.03
C LEU A 2 -11.08 19.61 -10.53
N ALA A 3 -9.90 20.14 -10.22
CA ALA A 3 -8.77 19.36 -9.70
C ALA A 3 -9.10 18.65 -8.37
N SER A 4 -9.80 19.32 -7.45
CA SER A 4 -10.20 18.69 -6.19
C SER A 4 -11.22 17.57 -6.39
N ALA A 5 -12.15 17.72 -7.33
CA ALA A 5 -13.10 16.66 -7.67
C ALA A 5 -12.43 15.44 -8.29
N ILE A 6 -11.43 15.67 -9.16
CA ILE A 6 -10.61 14.59 -9.74
C ILE A 6 -9.84 13.84 -8.65
N ASN A 7 -9.20 14.55 -7.72
CA ASN A 7 -8.43 13.93 -6.64
C ASN A 7 -9.32 13.10 -5.69
N ILE A 8 -10.50 13.61 -5.33
CA ILE A 8 -11.47 12.88 -4.50
C ILE A 8 -11.93 11.60 -5.21
N ALA A 9 -12.24 11.69 -6.52
CA ALA A 9 -12.62 10.52 -7.30
C ALA A 9 -11.47 9.52 -7.45
N ALA A 10 -10.23 9.98 -7.59
CA ALA A 10 -9.06 9.12 -7.68
C ALA A 10 -8.82 8.35 -6.37
N ALA A 11 -8.90 9.02 -5.22
CA ALA A 11 -8.75 8.40 -3.90
C ALA A 11 -9.83 7.34 -3.61
N ALA A 12 -11.07 7.55 -4.08
CA ALA A 12 -12.15 6.59 -3.90
C ALA A 12 -11.97 5.27 -4.68
N HIS A 13 -11.15 5.27 -5.75
CA HIS A 13 -10.93 4.10 -6.61
C HIS A 13 -9.59 3.40 -6.41
N GLY A 14 -8.75 3.86 -5.47
CA GLY A 14 -7.47 3.23 -5.20
C GLY A 14 -6.95 3.55 -3.80
N PRO A 15 -6.77 2.54 -2.93
CA PRO A 15 -6.32 2.76 -1.56
C PRO A 15 -4.96 3.44 -1.48
N MET A 16 -4.06 3.23 -2.45
CA MET A 16 -2.75 3.89 -2.47
C MET A 16 -2.81 5.37 -2.90
N MET A 17 -3.95 5.84 -3.40
CA MET A 17 -4.20 7.26 -3.68
C MET A 17 -4.88 7.99 -2.51
N ASP A 18 -5.16 7.28 -1.42
CA ASP A 18 -5.78 7.84 -0.22
C ASP A 18 -4.70 8.30 0.78
N ARG A 19 -4.71 9.58 1.13
CA ARG A 19 -3.81 10.21 2.13
C ARG A 19 -3.91 9.58 3.52
N ASN A 20 -5.01 8.92 3.84
CA ASN A 20 -5.17 8.19 5.10
C ASN A 20 -4.37 6.89 5.13
N ILE A 21 -3.92 6.41 3.97
CA ILE A 21 -3.17 5.16 3.83
C ILE A 21 -1.70 5.45 3.54
N ALA A 22 -1.41 6.10 2.44
CA ALA A 22 -0.05 6.48 2.05
C ALA A 22 0.30 7.90 2.52
N THR A 23 1.59 8.22 2.53
CA THR A 23 2.06 9.57 2.83
C THR A 23 2.21 10.36 1.54
N GLU A 24 1.61 11.56 1.49
CA GLU A 24 1.71 12.45 0.34
C GLU A 24 2.73 13.54 0.60
N ILE A 25 3.73 13.64 -0.27
CA ILE A 25 4.72 14.72 -0.27
C ILE A 25 4.45 15.61 -1.48
N ASN A 26 4.09 16.88 -1.23
CA ASN A 26 3.83 17.85 -2.29
C ASN A 26 5.13 18.57 -2.66
N LEU A 27 5.59 18.40 -3.89
CA LEU A 27 6.74 19.08 -4.45
C LEU A 27 6.29 20.24 -5.34
N ALA A 28 7.03 21.34 -5.30
CA ALA A 28 6.71 22.54 -6.09
C ALA A 28 7.03 22.35 -7.60
N ASN A 29 7.91 21.41 -7.92
CA ASN A 29 8.34 21.10 -9.28
C ASN A 29 8.48 19.59 -9.45
N GLY A 30 8.55 19.13 -10.70
CA GLY A 30 8.76 17.71 -11.03
C GLY A 30 10.23 17.26 -11.01
N ALA A 31 11.10 17.95 -10.29
CA ALA A 31 12.51 17.54 -10.14
C ALA A 31 12.61 16.26 -9.30
N PRO A 32 13.61 15.41 -9.54
CA PRO A 32 13.89 14.27 -8.67
C PRO A 32 14.09 14.75 -7.23
N PHE A 33 13.49 14.00 -6.30
CA PHE A 33 13.61 14.29 -4.87
C PHE A 33 14.34 13.13 -4.20
N ASP A 34 15.50 13.43 -3.61
CA ASP A 34 16.33 12.43 -2.94
C ASP A 34 15.95 12.36 -1.46
N LEU A 35 15.51 11.20 -1.01
CA LEU A 35 15.28 10.88 0.40
C LEU A 35 16.51 10.17 0.97
N PRO A 36 17.04 10.60 2.12
CA PRO A 36 18.07 9.84 2.82
C PRO A 36 17.46 8.53 3.32
N LYS A 37 18.17 7.43 3.11
CA LYS A 37 17.85 6.13 3.66
C LYS A 37 18.97 5.72 4.59
N VAL A 38 18.65 5.43 5.85
CA VAL A 38 19.55 4.86 6.83
C VAL A 38 19.03 3.48 7.18
N ASP A 39 19.89 2.49 7.18
CA ASP A 39 19.61 1.15 7.64
C ASP A 39 20.67 0.81 8.68
N ASP A 40 20.28 0.86 9.94
CA ASP A 40 21.13 0.65 11.12
C ASP A 40 20.60 -0.52 11.98
N THR A 41 19.78 -1.38 11.35
CA THR A 41 19.08 -2.46 12.06
C THR A 41 19.99 -3.61 12.48
N SER A 42 21.21 -3.70 11.94
CA SER A 42 22.20 -4.72 12.25
C SER A 42 23.19 -4.30 13.33
N GLU A 43 23.21 -3.01 13.67
CA GLU A 43 24.20 -2.48 14.63
C GLU A 43 23.64 -2.44 16.04
N GLU A 44 24.48 -2.83 17.01
CA GLU A 44 24.15 -2.82 18.43
C GLU A 44 25.22 -2.09 19.24
N ALA A 45 24.82 -1.47 20.33
CA ALA A 45 25.76 -0.85 21.26
C ALA A 45 26.53 -1.93 22.03
N ASN A 46 27.83 -1.78 22.11
CA ASN A 46 28.72 -2.69 22.84
C ASN A 46 28.92 -2.24 24.28
N LEU A 47 29.13 -3.21 25.18
CA LEU A 47 29.51 -2.94 26.56
C LEU A 47 30.98 -2.47 26.59
N HIS A 48 31.20 -1.26 27.12
CA HIS A 48 32.55 -0.74 27.37
C HIS A 48 33.07 -1.22 28.70
N THR A 49 34.28 -1.78 28.72
CA THR A 49 34.98 -2.14 29.97
C THR A 49 35.88 -0.97 30.39
N GLU A 50 35.84 -0.59 31.64
CA GLU A 50 36.65 0.49 32.17
C GLU A 50 38.15 0.22 31.93
N GLY A 51 38.85 1.14 31.27
CA GLY A 51 40.26 1.04 30.94
C GLY A 51 40.59 0.50 29.55
N ASP A 52 39.61 0.02 28.78
CA ASP A 52 39.81 -0.38 27.41
C ASP A 52 39.69 0.82 26.47
N GLU A 53 40.53 0.86 25.44
CA GLU A 53 40.35 1.79 24.32
C GLU A 53 39.11 1.43 23.53
N GLY A 54 38.32 2.44 23.11
CA GLY A 54 37.23 2.24 22.13
C GLY A 54 37.80 1.68 20.84
N VAL A 55 37.23 0.57 20.39
CA VAL A 55 37.65 -0.04 19.12
C VAL A 55 36.91 0.69 17.99
N ASP A 56 37.68 1.35 17.14
CA ASP A 56 37.19 1.83 15.86
C ASP A 56 37.55 0.75 14.82
N ASP A 57 36.55 -0.07 14.49
CA ASP A 57 36.68 -1.19 13.55
C ASP A 57 35.87 -0.97 12.27
N ASP A 58 35.45 0.28 12.03
CA ASP A 58 34.59 0.70 10.92
C ASP A 58 33.23 -0.06 10.86
N SER A 59 32.90 -0.89 11.86
CA SER A 59 31.66 -1.69 11.85
C SER A 59 30.44 -0.91 12.29
N GLY A 60 30.61 0.13 13.12
CA GLY A 60 29.53 0.98 13.63
C GLY A 60 29.25 2.24 12.80
N ASP A 61 29.85 2.37 11.62
CA ASP A 61 29.67 3.54 10.78
C ASP A 61 28.28 3.58 10.13
N ILE A 62 27.54 4.67 10.39
CA ILE A 62 26.22 4.86 9.82
C ILE A 62 26.32 5.12 8.32
N VAL A 63 25.85 4.17 7.51
CA VAL A 63 25.81 4.32 6.05
C VAL A 63 24.52 5.02 5.63
N ILE A 64 24.66 6.25 5.14
CA ILE A 64 23.56 7.03 4.59
C ILE A 64 23.47 6.79 3.08
N ALA A 65 22.54 5.98 2.66
CA ALA A 65 22.17 5.80 1.26
C ALA A 65 21.12 6.86 0.85
N LYS A 66 20.82 6.96 -0.43
CA LYS A 66 19.74 7.80 -0.94
C LYS A 66 18.78 7.00 -1.80
N THR A 67 17.51 7.29 -1.67
CA THR A 67 16.48 6.81 -2.58
C THR A 67 15.93 8.01 -3.35
N SER A 68 16.05 7.97 -4.68
CA SER A 68 15.56 9.05 -5.53
C SER A 68 14.14 8.78 -5.96
N LEU A 69 13.23 9.69 -5.62
CA LEU A 69 11.85 9.68 -6.12
C LEU A 69 11.82 10.46 -7.44
N LEU A 70 11.36 9.79 -8.48
CA LEU A 70 11.22 10.36 -9.82
C LEU A 70 9.77 10.78 -10.06
N ALA A 71 9.58 11.89 -10.81
CA ALA A 71 8.25 12.33 -11.20
C ALA A 71 7.78 11.56 -12.45
N TYR A 72 6.60 10.96 -12.35
CA TYR A 72 5.92 10.28 -13.46
C TYR A 72 4.59 10.96 -13.75
N ALA A 73 4.27 11.17 -15.01
CA ALA A 73 3.03 11.82 -15.43
C ALA A 73 1.98 10.78 -15.86
N LEU A 74 0.79 10.88 -15.28
CA LEU A 74 -0.39 10.16 -15.74
C LEU A 74 -1.13 11.00 -16.77
N VAL A 75 -1.38 10.43 -17.94
CA VAL A 75 -2.10 11.08 -19.03
C VAL A 75 -3.32 10.24 -19.38
N THR A 76 -4.47 10.89 -19.52
CA THR A 76 -5.69 10.24 -20.06
C THR A 76 -5.78 10.50 -21.56
N PRO A 77 -6.27 9.53 -22.36
CA PRO A 77 -6.56 9.76 -23.77
C PRO A 77 -7.55 10.91 -23.96
N TRP A 78 -7.50 11.52 -25.15
CA TRP A 78 -8.42 12.59 -25.53
C TRP A 78 -9.86 12.12 -25.45
N ILE A 79 -10.70 12.88 -24.73
CA ILE A 79 -12.14 12.67 -24.68
C ILE A 79 -12.78 13.67 -25.64
N LYS A 80 -13.45 13.16 -26.67
CA LYS A 80 -14.15 13.97 -27.65
C LYS A 80 -15.65 13.85 -27.39
N TRP A 81 -16.36 14.96 -27.48
CA TRP A 81 -17.82 15.02 -27.42
C TRP A 81 -18.36 16.01 -28.43
N SER A 82 -19.65 15.88 -28.82
CA SER A 82 -20.29 16.80 -29.73
C SER A 82 -20.62 18.13 -29.05
N PHE A 83 -20.64 19.19 -29.86
CA PHE A 83 -21.03 20.53 -29.40
C PHE A 83 -22.48 20.57 -28.92
N GLU A 84 -23.36 19.83 -29.59
CA GLU A 84 -24.78 19.68 -29.24
C GLU A 84 -24.96 19.08 -27.86
N LEU A 85 -24.20 18.02 -27.54
CA LEU A 85 -24.23 17.42 -26.22
C LEU A 85 -23.76 18.40 -25.12
N ALA A 86 -22.82 19.27 -25.41
CA ALA A 86 -22.37 20.31 -24.50
C ALA A 86 -23.42 21.39 -24.22
N GLN A 87 -24.22 21.74 -25.24
CA GLN A 87 -25.27 22.76 -25.16
C GLN A 87 -26.57 22.23 -24.54
N ASP A 88 -27.00 21.03 -24.93
CA ASP A 88 -28.32 20.49 -24.60
C ASP A 88 -28.30 19.61 -23.30
N SER A 89 -27.14 19.36 -22.71
CA SER A 89 -27.11 18.51 -21.53
C SER A 89 -27.65 19.26 -20.29
N SER A 90 -28.78 18.83 -19.81
CA SER A 90 -29.34 19.24 -18.52
C SER A 90 -28.53 18.65 -17.32
N PHE A 91 -27.55 17.81 -17.62
CA PHE A 91 -26.66 17.20 -16.63
C PHE A 91 -25.41 18.06 -16.45
N GLY A 92 -24.88 18.10 -15.23
CA GLY A 92 -23.58 18.72 -14.96
C GLY A 92 -22.45 17.93 -15.62
N PHE A 93 -22.32 18.06 -16.96
CA PHE A 93 -21.43 17.29 -17.81
C PHE A 93 -19.96 17.41 -17.38
N GLU A 94 -19.53 18.60 -16.94
CA GLU A 94 -18.18 18.82 -16.41
C GLU A 94 -17.92 18.00 -15.15
N ALA A 95 -18.90 17.91 -14.25
CA ALA A 95 -18.77 17.10 -13.03
C ALA A 95 -18.68 15.59 -13.36
N LEU A 96 -19.46 15.13 -14.34
CA LEU A 96 -19.40 13.76 -14.82
C LEU A 96 -18.03 13.44 -15.43
N LEU A 97 -17.50 14.33 -16.29
CA LEU A 97 -16.17 14.18 -16.87
C LEU A 97 -15.08 14.17 -15.81
N ALA A 98 -15.14 15.09 -14.84
CA ALA A 98 -14.20 15.13 -13.73
C ALA A 98 -14.17 13.81 -12.98
N LYS A 99 -15.35 13.24 -12.69
CA LYS A 99 -15.48 11.94 -12.03
C LYS A 99 -14.85 10.83 -12.86
N LEU A 100 -15.19 10.71 -14.13
CA LEU A 100 -14.66 9.66 -15.03
C LEU A 100 -13.14 9.75 -15.21
N ILE A 101 -12.61 10.98 -15.34
CA ILE A 101 -11.16 11.21 -15.42
C ILE A 101 -10.49 10.81 -14.10
N GLY A 102 -11.05 11.22 -12.97
CA GLY A 102 -10.56 10.86 -11.64
C GLY A 102 -10.52 9.35 -11.42
N GLU A 103 -11.57 8.63 -11.81
CA GLU A 103 -11.63 7.17 -11.75
C GLU A 103 -10.53 6.49 -12.60
N ARG A 104 -10.27 7.00 -13.82
CA ARG A 104 -9.20 6.48 -14.68
C ARG A 104 -7.82 6.71 -14.10
N ILE A 105 -7.56 7.93 -13.62
CA ILE A 105 -6.29 8.29 -12.98
C ILE A 105 -6.10 7.48 -11.70
N GLY A 106 -7.14 7.37 -10.87
CA GLY A 106 -7.10 6.61 -9.62
C GLY A 106 -6.79 5.13 -9.83
N ARG A 107 -7.46 4.49 -10.78
CA ARG A 107 -7.19 3.08 -11.11
C ARG A 107 -5.76 2.85 -11.59
N LYS A 108 -5.25 3.69 -12.51
CA LYS A 108 -3.89 3.54 -13.03
C LYS A 108 -2.84 3.91 -12.00
N GLY A 109 -3.05 5.01 -11.25
CA GLY A 109 -2.16 5.42 -10.17
C GLY A 109 -2.07 4.36 -9.08
N ASN A 110 -3.22 3.82 -8.64
CA ASN A 110 -3.23 2.72 -7.67
C ASN A 110 -2.49 1.48 -8.19
N ALA A 111 -2.67 1.11 -9.45
CA ALA A 111 -1.96 -0.03 -10.04
C ALA A 111 -0.44 0.21 -10.06
N TRP A 112 0.01 1.40 -10.43
CA TRP A 112 1.42 1.75 -10.43
C TRP A 112 2.03 1.72 -9.03
N LEU A 113 1.38 2.33 -8.05
CA LEU A 113 1.85 2.34 -6.67
C LEU A 113 1.76 0.96 -6.00
N THR A 114 0.94 0.04 -6.52
CA THR A 114 0.81 -1.32 -5.99
C THR A 114 1.83 -2.27 -6.60
N VAL A 115 1.87 -2.38 -7.93
CA VAL A 115 2.63 -3.43 -8.67
C VAL A 115 3.58 -2.86 -9.72
N GLY A 116 3.80 -1.55 -9.76
CA GLY A 116 4.71 -0.94 -10.72
C GLY A 116 6.11 -1.55 -10.68
N SER A 117 6.76 -1.60 -11.84
CA SER A 117 8.06 -2.27 -12.01
C SER A 117 9.26 -1.42 -11.57
N GLY A 118 9.08 -0.11 -11.39
CA GLY A 118 10.19 0.83 -11.14
C GLY A 118 10.96 1.23 -12.40
N THR A 119 10.59 0.71 -13.58
CA THR A 119 11.22 1.07 -14.86
C THR A 119 10.23 1.85 -15.70
N ASN A 120 10.50 3.14 -15.93
CA ASN A 120 9.61 4.09 -16.59
C ASN A 120 8.23 4.27 -15.91
N GLU A 121 8.08 3.75 -14.71
CA GLU A 121 6.92 3.87 -13.84
C GLU A 121 7.36 3.76 -12.37
N PRO A 122 6.57 4.22 -11.38
CA PRO A 122 6.91 4.09 -9.97
C PRO A 122 7.14 2.63 -9.57
N LEU A 123 8.01 2.40 -8.60
CA LEU A 123 8.15 1.09 -7.99
C LEU A 123 6.96 0.85 -7.05
N GLY A 124 6.16 -0.17 -7.35
CA GLY A 124 5.03 -0.55 -6.52
C GLY A 124 5.47 -1.25 -5.23
N PHE A 125 4.73 -1.04 -4.14
CA PHE A 125 5.10 -1.61 -2.84
C PHE A 125 5.13 -3.15 -2.85
N VAL A 126 4.27 -3.81 -3.61
CA VAL A 126 4.29 -5.30 -3.73
C VAL A 126 5.54 -5.79 -4.44
N THR A 127 6.04 -5.00 -5.42
CA THR A 127 7.26 -5.32 -6.17
C THR A 127 8.50 -5.06 -5.32
N GLY A 128 8.54 -3.93 -4.61
CA GLY A 128 9.68 -3.50 -3.78
C GLY A 128 9.78 -4.20 -2.44
N ALA A 129 8.65 -4.67 -1.86
CA ALA A 129 8.67 -5.31 -0.56
C ALA A 129 9.30 -6.72 -0.60
N PRO A 130 10.08 -7.08 0.43
CA PRO A 130 10.58 -8.44 0.60
C PRO A 130 9.43 -9.42 0.82
N VAL A 131 9.72 -10.71 0.68
CA VAL A 131 8.78 -11.78 1.00
C VAL A 131 8.89 -12.07 2.49
N GLY A 132 7.83 -11.76 3.26
CA GLY A 132 7.79 -12.02 4.70
C GLY A 132 7.50 -13.48 5.02
N HIS A 133 6.58 -14.11 4.29
CA HIS A 133 6.22 -15.53 4.46
C HIS A 133 5.87 -16.15 3.11
N THR A 134 6.18 -17.44 2.94
CA THR A 134 5.81 -18.22 1.76
C THR A 134 4.82 -19.30 2.16
N ALA A 135 3.60 -19.22 1.64
CA ALA A 135 2.55 -20.19 1.94
C ALA A 135 2.91 -21.62 1.47
N ALA A 136 2.52 -22.61 2.24
CA ALA A 136 2.78 -24.03 1.94
C ALA A 136 2.01 -24.50 0.70
N ALA A 137 0.80 -23.94 0.45
CA ALA A 137 -0.03 -24.29 -0.69
C ALA A 137 -0.15 -23.13 -1.67
N SER A 138 -0.07 -23.41 -2.96
CA SER A 138 -0.12 -22.39 -4.03
C SER A 138 -1.49 -21.75 -4.26
N VAL A 139 -2.56 -22.38 -3.77
CA VAL A 139 -3.95 -21.94 -4.04
C VAL A 139 -4.81 -21.85 -2.80
N ALA A 140 -4.25 -22.08 -1.62
CA ALA A 140 -4.96 -21.99 -0.34
C ALA A 140 -4.09 -21.24 0.67
N LEU A 141 -4.74 -20.51 1.55
CA LEU A 141 -4.09 -19.83 2.67
C LEU A 141 -4.70 -20.33 3.96
N THR A 142 -3.88 -20.52 4.98
CA THR A 142 -4.30 -20.80 6.34
C THR A 142 -4.26 -19.54 7.20
N PHE A 143 -4.93 -19.57 8.34
CA PHE A 143 -4.91 -18.45 9.26
C PHE A 143 -3.52 -18.31 9.92
N ASP A 144 -2.84 -19.43 10.16
CA ASP A 144 -1.49 -19.45 10.72
C ASP A 144 -0.47 -18.74 9.82
N GLU A 145 -0.55 -18.95 8.49
CA GLU A 145 0.31 -18.25 7.52
C GLU A 145 0.10 -16.73 7.51
N ILE A 146 -1.10 -16.27 7.87
CA ILE A 146 -1.37 -14.83 8.03
C ILE A 146 -0.69 -14.30 9.29
N MET A 147 -0.72 -15.08 10.38
CA MET A 147 -0.01 -14.74 11.61
C MET A 147 1.51 -14.72 11.37
N ASP A 148 2.03 -15.70 10.64
CA ASP A 148 3.45 -15.75 10.27
C ASP A 148 3.85 -14.53 9.43
N LEU A 149 3.02 -14.12 8.48
CA LEU A 149 3.26 -12.89 7.71
C LEU A 149 3.25 -11.65 8.60
N GLU A 150 2.32 -11.53 9.55
CA GLU A 150 2.30 -10.40 10.49
C GLU A 150 3.55 -10.38 11.35
N HIS A 151 3.98 -11.55 11.83
CA HIS A 151 5.14 -11.70 12.70
C HIS A 151 6.48 -11.63 11.96
N SER A 152 6.50 -11.68 10.64
CA SER A 152 7.70 -11.43 9.84
C SER A 152 8.17 -9.96 9.87
N VAL A 153 7.29 -9.04 10.26
CA VAL A 153 7.61 -7.63 10.47
C VAL A 153 8.02 -7.42 11.92
N ASP A 154 9.09 -6.68 12.17
CA ASP A 154 9.56 -6.38 13.51
C ASP A 154 8.46 -5.68 14.36
N PRO A 155 8.32 -6.03 15.67
CA PRO A 155 7.35 -5.40 16.57
C PRO A 155 7.39 -3.88 16.61
N ALA A 156 8.57 -3.27 16.44
CA ALA A 156 8.74 -1.83 16.42
C ALA A 156 7.95 -1.15 15.30
N TYR A 157 7.80 -1.83 14.15
CA TYR A 157 7.10 -1.32 12.96
C TYR A 157 5.64 -1.78 12.84
N ARG A 158 5.16 -2.61 13.78
CA ARG A 158 3.75 -3.11 13.80
C ARG A 158 2.78 -2.21 14.54
N GLY A 159 3.26 -1.15 15.20
CA GLY A 159 2.46 -0.27 16.05
C GLY A 159 2.02 1.05 15.42
N GLY A 160 2.43 1.34 14.20
CA GLY A 160 2.15 2.60 13.52
C GLY A 160 0.66 2.83 13.20
N PRO A 161 0.24 4.09 13.00
CA PRO A 161 -1.17 4.45 12.78
C PRO A 161 -1.69 3.99 11.41
N LYS A 162 -0.81 3.77 10.44
CA LYS A 162 -1.15 3.33 9.07
C LYS A 162 -0.82 1.86 8.82
N VAL A 163 -0.46 1.11 9.87
CA VAL A 163 -0.25 -0.35 9.77
C VAL A 163 -1.55 -1.05 9.42
N ARG A 164 -1.53 -1.81 8.32
CA ARG A 164 -2.69 -2.52 7.82
C ARG A 164 -2.34 -3.67 6.91
N PHE A 165 -3.33 -4.53 6.69
CA PHE A 165 -3.29 -5.49 5.61
C PHE A 165 -3.83 -4.86 4.32
N GLN A 166 -3.19 -5.13 3.18
CA GLN A 166 -3.75 -4.86 1.86
C GLN A 166 -3.86 -6.17 1.07
N MET A 167 -4.98 -6.36 0.40
CA MET A 167 -5.22 -7.56 -0.41
C MET A 167 -6.37 -7.35 -1.40
N HIS A 168 -6.43 -8.20 -2.41
CA HIS A 168 -7.52 -8.21 -3.37
C HIS A 168 -8.82 -8.68 -2.71
N ASP A 169 -9.99 -8.19 -3.14
CA ASP A 169 -11.30 -8.56 -2.61
C ASP A 169 -11.56 -10.08 -2.64
N GLN A 170 -11.14 -10.79 -3.70
CA GLN A 170 -11.26 -12.24 -3.77
C GLN A 170 -10.40 -12.97 -2.73
N THR A 171 -9.26 -12.41 -2.35
CA THR A 171 -8.44 -12.92 -1.25
C THR A 171 -9.16 -12.74 0.08
N VAL A 172 -9.74 -11.56 0.34
CA VAL A 172 -10.57 -11.30 1.52
C VAL A 172 -11.73 -12.30 1.60
N LYS A 173 -12.43 -12.52 0.49
CA LYS A 173 -13.52 -13.52 0.42
C LYS A 173 -13.04 -14.92 0.79
N ALA A 174 -11.84 -15.32 0.33
CA ALA A 174 -11.27 -16.62 0.67
C ALA A 174 -10.97 -16.71 2.17
N LEU A 175 -10.34 -15.68 2.75
CA LEU A 175 -10.03 -15.63 4.18
C LEU A 175 -11.26 -15.62 5.06
N ARG A 176 -12.32 -14.88 4.68
CA ARG A 176 -13.60 -14.88 5.41
C ARG A 176 -14.29 -16.24 5.44
N LYS A 177 -13.95 -17.13 4.51
CA LYS A 177 -14.49 -18.50 4.47
C LYS A 177 -13.71 -19.49 5.31
N LEU A 178 -12.59 -19.10 5.89
CA LEU A 178 -11.81 -19.95 6.78
C LEU A 178 -12.62 -20.27 8.04
N LYS A 179 -12.64 -21.54 8.40
CA LYS A 179 -13.38 -22.05 9.56
C LYS A 179 -12.44 -22.81 10.49
N ASP A 180 -12.75 -22.77 11.76
CA ASP A 180 -12.11 -23.61 12.76
C ASP A 180 -12.59 -25.08 12.64
N THR A 181 -12.03 -25.97 13.45
CA THR A 181 -12.42 -27.39 13.53
C THR A 181 -13.87 -27.60 13.93
N ASN A 182 -14.52 -26.60 14.53
CA ASN A 182 -15.93 -26.63 14.96
C ASN A 182 -16.87 -26.02 13.90
N GLY A 183 -16.34 -25.61 12.73
CA GLY A 183 -17.12 -25.03 11.64
C GLY A 183 -17.46 -23.55 11.82
N ARG A 184 -16.86 -22.85 12.81
CA ARG A 184 -17.05 -21.41 13.01
C ARG A 184 -16.09 -20.63 12.12
N TYR A 185 -16.56 -19.50 11.60
CA TYR A 185 -15.69 -18.58 10.86
C TYR A 185 -14.67 -17.95 11.79
N ILE A 186 -13.40 -18.01 11.39
CA ILE A 186 -12.28 -17.47 12.18
C ILE A 186 -12.24 -15.94 12.07
N TRP A 187 -12.56 -15.39 10.89
CA TRP A 187 -12.61 -13.96 10.69
C TRP A 187 -13.75 -13.32 11.48
N SER A 188 -13.41 -12.39 12.36
CA SER A 188 -14.39 -11.57 13.04
C SER A 188 -14.83 -10.44 12.13
N ASP A 189 -16.07 -10.48 11.65
CA ASP A 189 -16.69 -9.32 11.01
C ASP A 189 -16.81 -8.19 12.03
N GLY A 190 -16.58 -6.95 11.59
CA GLY A 190 -16.79 -5.79 12.45
C GLY A 190 -18.21 -5.76 13.02
N ASP A 191 -18.37 -5.17 14.18
CA ASP A 191 -19.70 -5.00 14.79
C ASP A 191 -20.37 -3.76 14.18
N VAL A 192 -21.32 -4.00 13.29
CA VAL A 192 -22.07 -2.94 12.59
C VAL A 192 -22.84 -2.08 13.60
N THR A 193 -23.28 -2.62 14.73
CA THR A 193 -24.01 -1.89 15.77
C THR A 193 -23.10 -0.95 16.58
N LYS A 194 -21.81 -1.27 16.64
CA LYS A 194 -20.78 -0.46 17.33
C LYS A 194 -19.94 0.39 16.37
N GLY A 195 -20.20 0.30 15.06
CA GLY A 195 -19.43 1.02 14.05
C GLY A 195 -17.95 0.56 13.94
N VAL A 196 -17.63 -0.64 14.44
CA VAL A 196 -16.27 -1.20 14.37
C VAL A 196 -16.06 -1.82 13.00
N PRO A 197 -15.07 -1.35 12.20
CA PRO A 197 -14.78 -1.93 10.90
C PRO A 197 -14.26 -3.38 11.04
N ALA A 198 -14.42 -4.16 9.99
CA ALA A 198 -13.86 -5.52 9.93
C ALA A 198 -12.32 -5.44 10.05
N THR A 199 -11.76 -6.17 11.01
CA THR A 199 -10.32 -6.22 11.27
C THR A 199 -9.82 -7.65 11.15
N LEU A 200 -8.58 -7.81 10.71
CA LEU A 200 -7.84 -9.06 10.71
C LEU A 200 -6.73 -8.94 11.78
N ASN A 201 -6.72 -9.81 12.77
CA ASN A 201 -5.80 -9.71 13.92
C ASN A 201 -5.76 -8.29 14.55
N SER A 202 -6.92 -7.67 14.74
CA SER A 202 -7.06 -6.31 15.25
C SER A 202 -6.45 -5.20 14.38
N LYS A 203 -5.98 -5.52 13.17
CA LYS A 203 -5.44 -4.57 12.20
C LYS A 203 -6.47 -4.29 11.09
N PRO A 204 -6.55 -3.05 10.61
CA PRO A 204 -7.46 -2.70 9.52
C PRO A 204 -7.06 -3.40 8.21
N VAL A 205 -8.06 -3.67 7.37
CA VAL A 205 -7.87 -4.27 6.06
C VAL A 205 -8.30 -3.29 4.97
N SER A 206 -7.44 -3.06 3.99
CA SER A 206 -7.74 -2.26 2.80
C SER A 206 -7.88 -3.14 1.58
N PHE A 207 -8.96 -2.91 0.83
CA PHE A 207 -9.22 -3.63 -0.42
C PHE A 207 -8.46 -2.99 -1.57
N ASN A 208 -7.52 -3.71 -2.16
CA ASN A 208 -6.73 -3.23 -3.28
C ASN A 208 -6.89 -4.16 -4.48
N GLN A 209 -7.69 -3.73 -5.45
CA GLN A 209 -7.99 -4.52 -6.65
C GLN A 209 -6.80 -4.64 -7.62
N ALA A 210 -5.73 -3.86 -7.42
CA ALA A 210 -4.50 -3.98 -8.21
C ALA A 210 -3.57 -5.10 -7.70
N MET A 211 -3.82 -5.66 -6.51
CA MET A 211 -3.05 -6.80 -6.00
C MET A 211 -3.46 -8.10 -6.70
N ALA A 212 -2.52 -9.05 -6.75
CA ALA A 212 -2.79 -10.38 -7.25
C ALA A 212 -3.79 -11.13 -6.36
N GLN A 213 -4.55 -12.02 -6.97
CA GLN A 213 -5.36 -13.00 -6.25
C GLN A 213 -4.48 -14.16 -5.76
N ILE A 214 -5.03 -15.02 -4.90
CA ILE A 214 -4.36 -16.26 -4.46
C ILE A 214 -4.04 -17.12 -5.68
N GLY A 215 -2.79 -17.47 -5.86
CA GLY A 215 -2.31 -18.26 -6.98
C GLY A 215 -0.83 -18.59 -6.86
N ALA A 216 -0.33 -19.48 -7.71
CA ALA A 216 1.06 -19.86 -7.73
C ALA A 216 1.96 -18.64 -8.00
N SER A 217 3.02 -18.48 -7.22
CA SER A 217 4.00 -17.38 -7.30
C SER A 217 3.40 -15.98 -7.17
N ALA A 218 2.16 -15.86 -6.68
CA ALA A 218 1.50 -14.58 -6.43
C ALA A 218 1.86 -14.02 -5.06
N LYS A 219 1.82 -12.67 -4.92
CA LYS A 219 1.89 -11.96 -3.64
C LYS A 219 0.47 -11.43 -3.32
N PRO A 220 -0.43 -12.24 -2.74
CA PRO A 220 -1.85 -11.88 -2.59
C PRO A 220 -2.14 -11.00 -1.39
N ILE A 221 -1.24 -10.94 -0.41
CA ILE A 221 -1.38 -10.19 0.84
C ILE A 221 -0.11 -9.39 1.08
N ALA A 222 -0.27 -8.15 1.49
CA ALA A 222 0.80 -7.31 2.01
C ALA A 222 0.42 -6.82 3.41
N PHE A 223 1.41 -6.75 4.30
CA PHE A 223 1.27 -6.23 5.65
C PHE A 223 2.45 -5.30 5.96
N GLY A 224 2.16 -4.17 6.57
CA GLY A 224 3.18 -3.19 6.96
C GLY A 224 2.61 -1.83 7.29
N ASP A 225 3.50 -0.90 7.63
CA ASP A 225 3.17 0.51 7.83
C ASP A 225 3.27 1.26 6.49
N PHE A 226 2.15 1.72 5.99
CA PHE A 226 2.07 2.47 4.73
C PHE A 226 2.35 3.97 4.91
N SER A 227 2.74 4.43 6.11
CA SER A 227 3.23 5.79 6.31
C SER A 227 4.60 6.02 5.69
N GLU A 228 5.37 4.95 5.57
CA GLU A 228 6.73 4.98 5.03
C GLU A 228 6.77 4.81 3.49
N TYR A 229 5.60 4.70 2.87
CA TYR A 229 5.48 4.54 1.42
C TYR A 229 4.94 5.81 0.74
#